data_0f3e6aeb270070c1f00b5bad2adcaab3
#
_entry.id   0f3e6aeb270070c1f00b5bad2adcaab3
#
_cell.length_a   1.000
_cell.length_b   1.000
_cell.length_c   1.000
_cell.angle_alpha   90.00
_cell.angle_beta   90.00
_cell.angle_gamma   90.00
#
_symmetry.space_group_name_H-M   'P 1'
#
loop_
_entity.id
_entity.type
_entity.pdbx_description
1 polymer ?
#
loop_
_entity_poly.entity_id
_entity_poly.type
_entity_poly.pdbx_seq_one_letter_code
_entity_poly.pdbx_strand_id
1 'polypeptide(L)'
;MQILPQSLSKLTRYTALCALFIAGTGDLKAQNIIQKLSKKFLSAEKDSTRSGSFMVLPAVGYAQETGVEYGLASSYNFYLDRSDPYIRTSTMTLMGTFTSKHQSNFKFQTDLWTKNNDYHFVSEIRYRNWPFNYYGIGMDTWKADEERVDQKLFRVKLEAEKKIGHNLYSGINIQYDNFSIRSDSSDHIFNQSNLIGKEGGQQLLLGVSQLFDNRDNVSYSTRGYYAKLRLAYAPKLWTREDFNGTNLDLDFRGFIPLHQKVTLALQGIFRSTFGKTIPFYNYRELGGDMMMRGYYLGRYRDKNYLASQAELRYRFHPRFGIVGFSGIGSTFSKENSSRYVPSYGGGLRYFFSLEHNSSIRFDYSYGEQRAGEKRQSGFYLSLSEAF
;
A
#
# COMPACT_ATOMS: atom_id res chain seq x y z
N MET A 1 -0.96 33.29 -40.02
CA MET A 1 -2.04 33.31 -39.03
C MET A 1 -2.04 31.95 -38.35
N GLN A 2 -1.29 31.84 -37.28
CA GLN A 2 -1.06 30.55 -36.58
C GLN A 2 -2.11 30.41 -35.49
N ILE A 3 -2.82 29.29 -35.53
CA ILE A 3 -3.83 28.91 -34.53
C ILE A 3 -3.09 28.15 -33.40
N LEU A 4 -3.01 28.76 -32.24
CA LEU A 4 -2.51 28.10 -30.98
C LEU A 4 -3.56 27.10 -30.47
N PRO A 5 -3.15 25.91 -29.97
CA PRO A 5 -4.08 24.89 -29.51
C PRO A 5 -4.75 25.29 -28.19
N GLN A 6 -6.07 25.14 -28.14
CA GLN A 6 -6.95 25.48 -26.99
C GLN A 6 -6.67 24.71 -25.67
N SER A 7 -5.75 23.76 -25.66
CA SER A 7 -5.43 22.97 -24.48
C SER A 7 -4.58 23.70 -23.42
N LEU A 8 -3.78 24.69 -23.84
CA LEU A 8 -2.95 25.47 -22.88
C LEU A 8 -3.76 26.48 -22.05
N SER A 9 -4.92 26.93 -22.54
CA SER A 9 -5.74 27.93 -21.83
C SER A 9 -6.49 27.36 -20.61
N LYS A 10 -6.72 26.05 -20.57
CA LYS A 10 -7.38 25.39 -19.41
C LYS A 10 -6.40 25.13 -18.26
N LEU A 11 -5.16 24.77 -18.55
CA LEU A 11 -4.14 24.54 -17.51
C LEU A 11 -3.80 25.82 -16.74
N THR A 12 -3.70 26.95 -17.45
CA THR A 12 -3.44 28.28 -16.86
C THR A 12 -4.60 28.79 -16.00
N ARG A 13 -5.84 28.37 -16.28
CA ARG A 13 -7.02 28.75 -15.47
C ARG A 13 -7.08 27.97 -14.15
N TYR A 14 -6.62 26.72 -14.10
CA TYR A 14 -6.60 25.94 -12.87
C TYR A 14 -5.42 26.29 -11.95
N THR A 15 -4.27 26.64 -12.51
CA THR A 15 -3.13 27.18 -11.71
C THR A 15 -3.46 28.55 -11.12
N ALA A 16 -4.20 29.41 -11.84
CA ALA A 16 -4.68 30.68 -11.33
C ALA A 16 -5.76 30.51 -10.24
N LEU A 17 -6.61 29.47 -10.32
CA LEU A 17 -7.61 29.20 -9.29
C LEU A 17 -6.99 28.68 -7.99
N CYS A 18 -5.94 27.85 -8.05
CA CYS A 18 -5.17 27.44 -6.87
C CYS A 18 -4.39 28.58 -6.23
N ALA A 19 -3.89 29.53 -7.03
CA ALA A 19 -3.20 30.72 -6.53
C ALA A 19 -4.17 31.76 -5.92
N LEU A 20 -5.41 31.87 -6.41
CA LEU A 20 -6.45 32.76 -5.90
C LEU A 20 -7.04 32.28 -4.55
N PHE A 21 -7.02 30.98 -4.26
CA PHE A 21 -7.40 30.46 -2.94
C PHE A 21 -6.39 30.79 -1.85
N ILE A 22 -5.16 31.19 -2.21
CA ILE A 22 -4.08 31.61 -1.28
C ILE A 22 -4.08 33.12 -1.04
N ALA A 23 -4.71 33.93 -1.92
CA ALA A 23 -4.62 35.39 -1.91
C ALA A 23 -5.89 36.11 -1.38
N GLY A 24 -6.92 35.39 -0.93
CA GLY A 24 -8.17 35.98 -0.42
C GLY A 24 -8.17 36.16 1.09
N THR A 25 -7.95 37.39 1.56
CA THR A 25 -8.33 37.94 2.87
C THR A 25 -8.19 37.01 4.07
N GLY A 26 -6.97 36.76 4.51
CA GLY A 26 -6.72 36.00 5.73
C GLY A 26 -6.59 36.90 6.94
N ASP A 27 -7.55 36.83 7.85
CA ASP A 27 -7.43 37.26 9.21
C ASP A 27 -6.09 36.82 9.82
N LEU A 28 -5.49 37.65 10.69
CA LEU A 28 -4.28 37.35 11.49
C LEU A 28 -4.29 35.97 12.18
N LYS A 29 -5.49 35.39 12.40
CA LYS A 29 -5.67 34.02 12.92
C LYS A 29 -5.27 32.93 11.90
N ALA A 30 -5.54 33.12 10.62
CA ALA A 30 -5.15 32.15 9.57
C ALA A 30 -3.65 32.14 9.35
N GLN A 31 -3.00 33.32 9.37
CA GLN A 31 -1.53 33.44 9.34
C GLN A 31 -0.86 32.75 10.54
N ASN A 32 -1.42 32.91 11.75
CA ASN A 32 -0.94 32.21 12.94
C ASN A 32 -1.11 30.69 12.86
N ILE A 33 -2.18 30.19 12.24
CA ILE A 33 -2.38 28.74 12.02
C ILE A 33 -1.38 28.23 10.98
N ILE A 34 -1.21 28.93 9.87
CA ILE A 34 -0.23 28.58 8.83
C ILE A 34 1.20 28.62 9.38
N GLN A 35 1.55 29.64 10.18
CA GLN A 35 2.86 29.71 10.85
C GLN A 35 3.05 28.62 11.90
N LYS A 36 2.02 28.26 12.68
CA LYS A 36 2.09 27.15 13.63
C LYS A 36 2.21 25.79 12.90
N LEU A 37 1.47 25.61 11.82
CA LEU A 37 1.59 24.43 10.97
C LEU A 37 2.98 24.40 10.30
N SER A 38 3.44 25.49 9.69
CA SER A 38 4.76 25.52 9.06
C SER A 38 5.90 25.34 10.08
N LYS A 39 5.81 25.91 11.27
CA LYS A 39 6.75 25.60 12.36
C LYS A 39 6.71 24.11 12.74
N LYS A 40 5.54 23.52 12.90
CA LYS A 40 5.39 22.10 13.24
C LYS A 40 5.92 21.18 12.12
N PHE A 41 5.76 21.56 10.84
CA PHE A 41 6.28 20.80 9.70
C PHE A 41 7.75 21.10 9.35
N LEU A 42 8.27 22.28 9.74
CA LEU A 42 9.63 22.71 9.40
C LEU A 42 10.58 22.71 10.60
N SER A 43 10.09 22.66 11.84
CA SER A 43 10.97 22.62 13.03
C SER A 43 11.63 21.23 13.14
N ALA A 44 12.88 21.24 13.55
CA ALA A 44 13.66 20.03 13.84
C ALA A 44 13.50 19.56 15.30
N GLU A 45 12.63 20.20 16.10
CA GLU A 45 12.44 19.87 17.51
C GLU A 45 11.61 18.61 17.66
N LYS A 46 12.14 17.64 18.42
CA LYS A 46 11.41 16.45 18.84
C LYS A 46 10.54 16.81 20.05
N ASP A 47 9.25 16.49 19.98
CA ASP A 47 8.38 16.56 21.14
C ASP A 47 8.72 15.40 22.11
N SER A 48 9.39 15.73 23.22
CA SER A 48 9.76 14.76 24.25
C SER A 48 8.63 14.43 25.22
N THR A 49 7.47 15.11 25.12
CA THR A 49 6.37 14.95 26.10
C THR A 49 5.57 13.67 25.93
N ARG A 50 5.79 12.91 24.82
CA ARG A 50 5.00 11.71 24.49
C ARG A 50 3.49 11.94 24.53
N SER A 51 3.07 13.18 24.27
CA SER A 51 1.66 13.55 24.17
C SER A 51 1.03 12.96 22.90
N GLY A 52 -0.29 12.76 22.94
CA GLY A 52 -1.01 12.33 21.73
C GLY A 52 -0.88 13.38 20.62
N SER A 53 -0.54 12.97 19.40
CA SER A 53 -0.39 13.83 18.24
C SER A 53 -1.46 13.52 17.22
N PHE A 54 -2.33 14.49 16.95
CA PHE A 54 -3.33 14.39 15.87
C PHE A 54 -2.85 15.21 14.67
N MET A 55 -2.94 14.60 13.50
CA MET A 55 -2.54 15.21 12.23
C MET A 55 -3.57 14.91 11.16
N VAL A 56 -3.89 15.91 10.36
CA VAL A 56 -4.65 15.72 9.11
C VAL A 56 -3.78 16.19 7.97
N LEU A 57 -3.62 15.35 6.98
CA LEU A 57 -2.83 15.60 5.79
C LEU A 57 -3.69 15.44 4.54
N PRO A 58 -3.49 16.28 3.51
CA PRO A 58 -3.98 15.95 2.20
C PRO A 58 -3.30 14.65 1.75
N ALA A 59 -4.11 13.69 1.33
CA ALA A 59 -3.64 12.49 0.67
C ALA A 59 -3.56 12.80 -0.82
N VAL A 60 -2.36 12.88 -1.35
CA VAL A 60 -2.10 13.08 -2.79
C VAL A 60 -1.15 11.99 -3.23
N GLY A 61 -1.53 11.31 -4.29
CA GLY A 61 -0.75 10.20 -4.82
C GLY A 61 -0.89 10.10 -6.34
N TYR A 62 -0.05 9.27 -6.90
CA TYR A 62 -0.14 8.86 -8.28
C TYR A 62 0.40 7.44 -8.44
N ALA A 63 -0.33 6.62 -9.16
CA ALA A 63 0.11 5.31 -9.62
C ALA A 63 -0.55 5.00 -10.97
N GLN A 64 -0.04 4.01 -11.69
CA GLN A 64 -0.62 3.65 -13.00
C GLN A 64 -2.09 3.23 -12.87
N GLU A 65 -2.41 2.49 -11.82
CA GLU A 65 -3.74 1.95 -11.53
C GLU A 65 -4.73 3.01 -11.07
N THR A 66 -4.27 4.10 -10.46
CA THR A 66 -5.14 5.15 -9.90
C THR A 66 -5.21 6.40 -10.76
N GLY A 67 -4.16 6.68 -11.55
CA GLY A 67 -3.92 8.03 -12.01
C GLY A 67 -3.66 8.93 -10.81
N VAL A 68 -4.16 10.14 -10.81
CA VAL A 68 -4.08 11.05 -9.67
C VAL A 68 -5.04 10.58 -8.58
N GLU A 69 -4.50 10.33 -7.38
CA GLU A 69 -5.26 10.10 -6.15
C GLU A 69 -5.27 11.37 -5.30
N TYR A 70 -6.41 11.72 -4.73
CA TYR A 70 -6.58 12.88 -3.89
C TYR A 70 -7.61 12.59 -2.79
N GLY A 71 -7.42 13.21 -1.62
CA GLY A 71 -8.30 13.02 -0.47
C GLY A 71 -7.72 13.56 0.81
N LEU A 72 -8.14 12.99 1.92
CA LEU A 72 -7.66 13.33 3.25
C LEU A 72 -7.26 12.06 4.01
N ALA A 73 -6.17 12.15 4.75
CA ALA A 73 -5.75 11.16 5.72
C ALA A 73 -5.56 11.85 7.08
N SER A 74 -6.19 11.31 8.11
CA SER A 74 -5.93 11.72 9.49
C SER A 74 -5.22 10.62 10.23
N SER A 75 -4.30 10.97 11.10
CA SER A 75 -3.57 10.05 11.97
C SER A 75 -3.55 10.59 13.39
N TYR A 76 -3.91 9.75 14.34
CA TYR A 76 -3.76 10.01 15.75
C TYR A 76 -2.74 9.01 16.32
N ASN A 77 -1.57 9.55 16.71
CA ASN A 77 -0.49 8.78 17.30
C ASN A 77 -0.47 9.03 18.80
N PHE A 78 -0.43 7.98 19.59
CA PHE A 78 -0.48 8.07 21.04
C PHE A 78 0.20 6.89 21.71
N TYR A 79 0.39 6.97 23.02
CA TYR A 79 0.90 5.88 23.85
C TYR A 79 -0.18 5.47 24.85
N LEU A 80 -0.53 4.19 24.90
CA LEU A 80 -1.50 3.65 25.86
C LEU A 80 -0.98 3.74 27.32
N ASP A 81 0.35 3.61 27.50
CA ASP A 81 1.01 3.87 28.77
C ASP A 81 2.20 4.83 28.54
N ARG A 82 2.04 6.10 28.94
CA ARG A 82 3.09 7.11 28.79
C ARG A 82 4.24 6.93 29.77
N SER A 83 4.05 6.17 30.85
CA SER A 83 5.07 5.90 31.84
C SER A 83 6.08 4.86 31.41
N ASP A 84 5.72 4.01 30.43
CA ASP A 84 6.61 3.00 29.86
C ASP A 84 7.45 3.61 28.71
N PRO A 85 8.78 3.81 28.93
CA PRO A 85 9.64 4.42 27.90
C PRO A 85 9.84 3.55 26.65
N TYR A 86 9.55 2.25 26.75
CA TYR A 86 9.78 1.26 25.70
C TYR A 86 8.52 0.90 24.90
N ILE A 87 7.35 1.40 25.32
CA ILE A 87 6.11 1.14 24.60
C ILE A 87 6.16 1.74 23.20
N ARG A 88 5.72 0.95 22.22
CA ARG A 88 5.56 1.41 20.84
C ARG A 88 4.39 2.37 20.71
N THR A 89 4.50 3.27 19.75
CA THR A 89 3.43 4.22 19.42
C THR A 89 2.23 3.46 18.87
N SER A 90 1.07 3.70 19.45
CA SER A 90 -0.23 3.29 18.92
C SER A 90 -0.72 4.33 17.91
N THR A 91 -1.41 3.87 16.88
CA THR A 91 -1.89 4.73 15.80
C THR A 91 -3.34 4.41 15.43
N MET A 92 -4.14 5.44 15.23
CA MET A 92 -5.45 5.36 14.58
C MET A 92 -5.41 6.20 13.31
N THR A 93 -5.83 5.63 12.19
CA THR A 93 -5.83 6.30 10.88
C THR A 93 -7.22 6.24 10.27
N LEU A 94 -7.73 7.38 9.84
CA LEU A 94 -8.92 7.50 9.00
C LEU A 94 -8.52 8.11 7.66
N MET A 95 -8.84 7.46 6.56
CA MET A 95 -8.48 7.90 5.22
C MET A 95 -9.70 7.82 4.30
N GLY A 96 -9.89 8.86 3.50
CA GLY A 96 -10.85 8.88 2.40
C GLY A 96 -10.19 9.45 1.16
N THR A 97 -10.11 8.66 0.09
CA THR A 97 -9.49 9.07 -1.17
C THR A 97 -10.36 8.76 -2.37
N PHE A 98 -10.17 9.57 -3.41
CA PHE A 98 -10.75 9.43 -4.73
C PHE A 98 -9.64 9.46 -5.77
N THR A 99 -9.90 8.91 -6.95
CA THR A 99 -8.91 8.90 -8.03
C THR A 99 -9.47 9.44 -9.34
N SER A 100 -8.58 9.88 -10.22
CA SER A 100 -8.96 10.32 -11.57
C SER A 100 -9.48 9.18 -12.45
N LYS A 101 -9.36 7.94 -12.01
CA LYS A 101 -9.91 6.75 -12.67
C LYS A 101 -11.24 6.26 -12.04
N HIS A 102 -11.98 7.17 -11.37
CA HIS A 102 -13.28 6.90 -10.77
C HIS A 102 -13.27 5.81 -9.67
N GLN A 103 -12.16 5.74 -8.92
CA GLN A 103 -12.03 4.86 -7.77
C GLN A 103 -12.25 5.66 -6.48
N SER A 104 -12.69 4.98 -5.41
CA SER A 104 -12.78 5.54 -4.07
C SER A 104 -12.37 4.51 -3.02
N ASN A 105 -11.73 4.98 -1.93
CA ASN A 105 -11.26 4.14 -0.85
C ASN A 105 -11.45 4.86 0.49
N PHE A 106 -12.27 4.28 1.36
CA PHE A 106 -12.48 4.73 2.72
C PHE A 106 -11.94 3.66 3.66
N LYS A 107 -11.01 4.05 4.53
CA LYS A 107 -10.34 3.13 5.45
C LYS A 107 -10.23 3.74 6.83
N PHE A 108 -10.67 2.99 7.84
CA PHE A 108 -10.33 3.19 9.23
C PHE A 108 -9.43 2.04 9.68
N GLN A 109 -8.30 2.35 10.29
CA GLN A 109 -7.32 1.37 10.73
C GLN A 109 -6.80 1.75 12.12
N THR A 110 -6.59 0.75 12.97
CA THR A 110 -5.90 0.90 14.24
C THR A 110 -4.69 -0.03 14.32
N ASP A 111 -3.66 0.44 15.02
CA ASP A 111 -2.46 -0.32 15.39
C ASP A 111 -2.15 0.05 16.84
N LEU A 112 -2.46 -0.84 17.78
CA LEU A 112 -2.47 -0.54 19.20
C LEU A 112 -1.48 -1.43 19.94
N TRP A 113 -0.60 -0.80 20.74
CA TRP A 113 0.39 -1.45 21.57
C TRP A 113 0.08 -1.24 23.05
N THR A 114 -0.03 -2.30 23.82
CA THR A 114 -0.24 -2.23 25.27
C THR A 114 1.07 -2.04 26.01
N LYS A 115 0.98 -1.81 27.31
CA LYS A 115 2.12 -1.72 28.23
C LYS A 115 3.13 -2.88 28.00
N ASN A 116 4.42 -2.60 28.11
CA ASN A 116 5.53 -3.53 27.85
C ASN A 116 5.51 -4.14 26.44
N ASN A 117 4.68 -3.64 25.53
CA ASN A 117 4.37 -4.25 24.24
C ASN A 117 3.89 -5.71 24.37
N ASP A 118 3.14 -6.05 25.42
CA ASP A 118 2.71 -7.43 25.69
C ASP A 118 1.63 -7.89 24.70
N TYR A 119 0.77 -6.95 24.26
CA TYR A 119 -0.23 -7.22 23.23
C TYR A 119 -0.14 -6.19 22.13
N HIS A 120 -0.41 -6.64 20.91
CA HIS A 120 -0.52 -5.85 19.70
C HIS A 120 -1.86 -6.14 19.03
N PHE A 121 -2.67 -5.11 18.79
CA PHE A 121 -3.97 -5.22 18.13
C PHE A 121 -3.98 -4.42 16.85
N VAL A 122 -4.40 -5.06 15.76
CA VAL A 122 -4.60 -4.39 14.46
C VAL A 122 -6.04 -4.56 14.04
N SER A 123 -6.71 -3.46 13.68
CA SER A 123 -8.04 -3.52 13.07
C SER A 123 -8.10 -2.72 11.78
N GLU A 124 -8.95 -3.14 10.86
CA GLU A 124 -9.25 -2.41 9.63
C GLU A 124 -10.74 -2.54 9.33
N ILE A 125 -11.37 -1.39 9.02
CA ILE A 125 -12.66 -1.33 8.35
C ILE A 125 -12.42 -0.58 7.05
N ARG A 126 -12.81 -1.18 5.91
CA ARG A 126 -12.58 -0.59 4.59
C ARG A 126 -13.79 -0.76 3.70
N TYR A 127 -14.14 0.33 3.02
CA TYR A 127 -14.97 0.28 1.83
C TYR A 127 -14.18 0.82 0.65
N ARG A 128 -14.12 0.06 -0.44
CA ARG A 128 -13.38 0.41 -1.64
C ARG A 128 -14.22 0.15 -2.87
N ASN A 129 -14.42 1.16 -3.70
CA ASN A 129 -14.89 1.02 -5.06
C ASN A 129 -13.66 1.19 -5.97
N TRP A 130 -13.23 0.11 -6.63
CA TRP A 130 -11.92 0.06 -7.27
C TRP A 130 -11.96 -0.65 -8.61
N PRO A 131 -12.53 -0.01 -9.63
CA PRO A 131 -12.40 -0.48 -10.99
C PRO A 131 -10.92 -0.69 -11.35
N PHE A 132 -10.60 -1.81 -11.98
CA PHE A 132 -9.23 -2.18 -12.34
C PHE A 132 -9.18 -2.75 -13.75
N ASN A 133 -7.97 -2.82 -14.31
CA ASN A 133 -7.75 -3.43 -15.62
C ASN A 133 -7.37 -4.90 -15.43
N TYR A 134 -8.08 -5.76 -16.11
CA TYR A 134 -7.86 -7.20 -16.18
C TYR A 134 -7.15 -7.55 -17.47
N TYR A 135 -6.17 -8.47 -17.42
CA TYR A 135 -5.34 -8.86 -18.56
C TYR A 135 -5.31 -10.37 -18.76
N GLY A 136 -6.11 -11.13 -18.00
CA GLY A 136 -6.05 -12.59 -17.95
C GLY A 136 -5.35 -13.13 -16.71
N ILE A 137 -5.13 -14.43 -16.66
CA ILE A 137 -4.51 -15.16 -15.55
C ILE A 137 -3.16 -15.71 -15.99
N GLY A 138 -2.18 -15.71 -15.07
CA GLY A 138 -0.81 -16.18 -15.30
C GLY A 138 0.11 -15.08 -15.82
N MET A 139 1.30 -15.49 -16.27
CA MET A 139 2.36 -14.60 -16.76
C MET A 139 2.33 -14.40 -18.28
N ASP A 140 1.59 -15.21 -19.02
CA ASP A 140 1.52 -15.17 -20.49
C ASP A 140 0.31 -14.42 -21.02
N THR A 141 0.03 -13.27 -20.41
CA THR A 141 -1.07 -12.37 -20.78
C THR A 141 -0.55 -11.18 -21.57
N TRP A 142 -1.36 -10.63 -22.48
CA TRP A 142 -1.00 -9.50 -23.32
C TRP A 142 -1.67 -8.20 -22.85
N LYS A 143 -1.00 -7.08 -23.07
CA LYS A 143 -1.60 -5.77 -22.75
C LYS A 143 -2.77 -5.43 -23.67
N ALA A 144 -2.78 -5.98 -24.86
CA ALA A 144 -3.87 -5.83 -25.83
C ALA A 144 -5.21 -6.40 -25.32
N ASP A 145 -5.15 -7.37 -24.39
CA ASP A 145 -6.32 -8.02 -23.80
C ASP A 145 -6.88 -7.23 -22.59
N GLU A 146 -6.45 -5.96 -22.42
CA GLU A 146 -6.87 -5.10 -21.32
C GLU A 146 -8.38 -4.88 -21.32
N GLU A 147 -9.02 -5.31 -20.24
CA GLU A 147 -10.45 -5.11 -19.99
C GLU A 147 -10.67 -4.42 -18.64
N ARG A 148 -11.58 -3.44 -18.59
CA ARG A 148 -11.95 -2.78 -17.33
C ARG A 148 -13.03 -3.57 -16.63
N VAL A 149 -12.76 -3.89 -15.35
CA VAL A 149 -13.66 -4.62 -14.46
C VAL A 149 -13.94 -3.79 -13.23
N ASP A 150 -15.20 -3.61 -12.89
CA ASP A 150 -15.63 -2.92 -11.67
C ASP A 150 -15.57 -3.86 -10.48
N GLN A 151 -14.98 -3.39 -9.37
CA GLN A 151 -14.91 -4.12 -8.12
C GLN A 151 -15.26 -3.21 -6.94
N LYS A 152 -16.14 -3.70 -6.07
CA LYS A 152 -16.38 -3.12 -4.76
C LYS A 152 -15.96 -4.11 -3.69
N LEU A 153 -15.40 -3.61 -2.60
CA LEU A 153 -14.97 -4.39 -1.45
C LEU A 153 -15.42 -3.72 -0.17
N PHE A 154 -16.11 -4.47 0.66
CA PHE A 154 -16.27 -4.16 2.09
C PHE A 154 -15.45 -5.16 2.91
N ARG A 155 -14.59 -4.66 3.80
CA ARG A 155 -13.70 -5.47 4.64
C ARG A 155 -13.78 -5.06 6.09
N VAL A 156 -13.83 -6.06 6.97
CA VAL A 156 -13.54 -5.91 8.40
C VAL A 156 -12.44 -6.90 8.75
N LYS A 157 -11.34 -6.42 9.35
CA LYS A 157 -10.24 -7.26 9.82
C LYS A 157 -9.91 -6.92 11.27
N LEU A 158 -9.71 -7.95 12.07
CA LEU A 158 -9.23 -7.88 13.45
C LEU A 158 -8.07 -8.85 13.61
N GLU A 159 -7.01 -8.43 14.28
CA GLU A 159 -5.86 -9.24 14.60
C GLU A 159 -5.41 -8.91 16.02
N ALA A 160 -5.18 -9.92 16.82
CA ALA A 160 -4.69 -9.82 18.19
C ALA A 160 -3.46 -10.71 18.35
N GLU A 161 -2.33 -10.11 18.70
CA GLU A 161 -1.05 -10.76 18.86
C GLU A 161 -0.56 -10.60 20.32
N LYS A 162 -0.07 -11.67 20.93
CA LYS A 162 0.52 -11.69 22.26
C LYS A 162 2.02 -11.92 22.16
N LYS A 163 2.78 -11.15 22.91
CA LYS A 163 4.23 -11.35 23.05
C LYS A 163 4.51 -12.69 23.72
N ILE A 164 5.28 -13.54 23.07
CA ILE A 164 5.66 -14.88 23.56
C ILE A 164 7.18 -15.01 23.75
N GLY A 165 7.94 -14.02 23.33
CA GLY A 165 9.40 -13.97 23.44
C GLY A 165 9.94 -12.58 23.12
N HIS A 166 11.26 -12.45 23.08
CA HIS A 166 11.90 -11.18 22.74
C HIS A 166 11.59 -10.80 21.29
N ASN A 167 10.81 -9.71 21.09
CA ASN A 167 10.35 -9.23 19.78
C ASN A 167 9.51 -10.25 18.97
N LEU A 168 9.02 -11.32 19.63
CA LEU A 168 8.27 -12.40 19.01
C LEU A 168 6.83 -12.41 19.53
N TYR A 169 5.87 -12.44 18.60
CA TYR A 169 4.44 -12.39 18.88
C TYR A 169 3.73 -13.52 18.16
N SER A 170 2.78 -14.16 18.82
CA SER A 170 1.81 -15.09 18.22
C SER A 170 0.42 -14.52 18.33
N GLY A 171 -0.37 -14.67 17.29
CA GLY A 171 -1.68 -14.07 17.23
C GLY A 171 -2.73 -14.88 16.49
N ILE A 172 -3.95 -14.41 16.65
CA ILE A 172 -5.11 -14.86 15.92
C ILE A 172 -5.66 -13.71 15.08
N ASN A 173 -6.28 -14.02 13.96
CA ASN A 173 -6.93 -13.02 13.11
C ASN A 173 -8.26 -13.53 12.58
N ILE A 174 -9.18 -12.59 12.40
CA ILE A 174 -10.46 -12.78 11.73
C ILE A 174 -10.61 -11.68 10.69
N GLN A 175 -11.05 -12.05 9.50
CA GLN A 175 -11.30 -11.10 8.42
C GLN A 175 -12.55 -11.51 7.66
N TYR A 176 -13.46 -10.57 7.52
CA TYR A 176 -14.62 -10.68 6.65
C TYR A 176 -14.43 -9.79 5.44
N ASP A 177 -14.63 -10.35 4.25
CA ASP A 177 -14.64 -9.62 2.98
C ASP A 177 -15.96 -9.89 2.26
N ASN A 178 -16.50 -8.84 1.64
CA ASN A 178 -17.61 -8.92 0.71
C ASN A 178 -17.19 -8.21 -0.59
N PHE A 179 -17.10 -8.98 -1.67
CA PHE A 179 -16.74 -8.51 -3.01
C PHE A 179 -17.99 -8.45 -3.88
N SER A 180 -18.12 -7.38 -4.66
CA SER A 180 -19.03 -7.27 -5.78
C SER A 180 -18.19 -6.93 -7.01
N ILE A 181 -18.28 -7.75 -8.04
CA ILE A 181 -17.49 -7.61 -9.27
C ILE A 181 -18.45 -7.58 -10.44
N ARG A 182 -18.18 -6.71 -11.40
CA ARG A 182 -19.00 -6.55 -12.60
C ARG A 182 -18.13 -6.19 -13.79
N SER A 183 -18.39 -6.84 -14.92
CA SER A 183 -17.91 -6.43 -16.24
C SER A 183 -19.11 -6.17 -17.13
N ASP A 184 -19.09 -5.03 -17.82
CA ASP A 184 -20.24 -4.57 -18.64
C ASP A 184 -20.25 -5.21 -20.04
N SER A 185 -19.20 -5.93 -20.45
CA SER A 185 -19.07 -6.49 -21.80
C SER A 185 -19.10 -8.02 -21.79
N SER A 186 -20.08 -8.58 -22.48
CA SER A 186 -20.21 -10.05 -22.65
C SER A 186 -19.11 -10.66 -23.50
N ASP A 187 -18.52 -9.88 -24.41
CA ASP A 187 -17.62 -10.37 -25.46
C ASP A 187 -16.13 -10.28 -25.08
N HIS A 188 -15.84 -9.80 -23.86
CA HIS A 188 -14.48 -9.63 -23.37
C HIS A 188 -13.95 -10.82 -22.59
N ILE A 189 -12.62 -10.91 -22.48
CA ILE A 189 -11.89 -12.06 -21.91
C ILE A 189 -12.30 -12.40 -20.47
N PHE A 190 -12.70 -11.41 -19.65
CA PHE A 190 -13.14 -11.66 -18.28
C PHE A 190 -14.43 -12.49 -18.25
N ASN A 191 -15.45 -12.10 -19.02
CA ASN A 191 -16.72 -12.82 -19.08
C ASN A 191 -16.64 -14.14 -19.82
N GLN A 192 -15.77 -14.25 -20.83
CA GLN A 192 -15.51 -15.49 -21.54
C GLN A 192 -14.65 -16.48 -20.73
N SER A 193 -13.90 -16.01 -19.70
CA SER A 193 -13.07 -16.85 -18.85
C SER A 193 -13.94 -17.76 -17.96
N ASN A 194 -13.45 -18.97 -17.68
CA ASN A 194 -14.12 -19.91 -16.76
C ASN A 194 -13.64 -19.67 -15.31
N LEU A 195 -13.76 -18.44 -14.82
CA LEU A 195 -13.37 -18.06 -13.47
C LEU A 195 -14.53 -18.21 -12.48
N ILE A 196 -14.23 -18.80 -11.32
CA ILE A 196 -15.16 -18.88 -10.19
C ILE A 196 -15.27 -17.50 -9.53
N GLY A 197 -16.48 -17.12 -9.09
CA GLY A 197 -16.71 -15.87 -8.35
C GLY A 197 -16.54 -14.62 -9.20
N LYS A 198 -16.84 -14.64 -10.49
CA LYS A 198 -16.76 -13.46 -11.37
C LYS A 198 -17.67 -12.30 -10.94
N GLU A 199 -18.78 -12.60 -10.30
CA GLU A 199 -19.72 -11.58 -9.77
C GLU A 199 -19.34 -11.09 -8.37
N GLY A 200 -18.30 -11.69 -7.77
CA GLY A 200 -17.89 -11.46 -6.41
C GLY A 200 -18.29 -12.60 -5.48
N GLY A 201 -18.42 -12.30 -4.20
CA GLY A 201 -18.79 -13.27 -3.16
C GLY A 201 -18.33 -12.82 -1.79
N GLN A 202 -18.60 -13.65 -0.80
CA GLN A 202 -18.27 -13.38 0.60
C GLN A 202 -17.28 -14.40 1.13
N GLN A 203 -16.45 -13.98 2.08
CA GLN A 203 -15.55 -14.88 2.79
C GLN A 203 -15.34 -14.44 4.23
N LEU A 204 -15.24 -15.42 5.12
CA LEU A 204 -14.77 -15.27 6.48
C LEU A 204 -13.45 -16.04 6.60
N LEU A 205 -12.37 -15.33 6.89
CA LEU A 205 -11.04 -15.89 7.10
C LEU A 205 -10.75 -15.95 8.60
N LEU A 206 -10.45 -17.13 9.09
CA LEU A 206 -10.02 -17.38 10.45
C LEU A 206 -8.56 -17.84 10.43
N GLY A 207 -7.69 -17.17 11.15
CA GLY A 207 -6.28 -17.45 11.00
C GLY A 207 -5.45 -17.25 12.24
N VAL A 208 -4.17 -17.65 12.09
CA VAL A 208 -3.11 -17.45 13.07
C VAL A 208 -1.99 -16.64 12.44
N SER A 209 -1.26 -15.92 13.27
CA SER A 209 -0.08 -15.15 12.84
C SER A 209 1.09 -15.38 13.78
N GLN A 210 2.28 -15.24 13.21
CA GLN A 210 3.55 -15.19 13.92
C GLN A 210 4.29 -13.96 13.43
N LEU A 211 4.68 -13.08 14.36
CA LEU A 211 5.38 -11.83 14.05
C LEU A 211 6.68 -11.77 14.85
N PHE A 212 7.78 -11.51 14.15
CA PHE A 212 9.04 -11.07 14.72
C PHE A 212 9.34 -9.66 14.22
N ASP A 213 9.55 -8.68 15.12
CA ASP A 213 9.83 -7.30 14.75
C ASP A 213 10.77 -6.62 15.75
N ASN A 214 12.04 -6.49 15.36
CA ASN A 214 13.07 -5.78 16.12
C ASN A 214 13.61 -4.53 15.39
N ARG A 215 12.83 -3.99 14.45
CA ARG A 215 13.20 -2.77 13.72
C ARG A 215 13.36 -1.58 14.68
N ASP A 216 14.30 -0.71 14.35
CA ASP A 216 14.56 0.54 15.08
C ASP A 216 13.44 1.58 14.94
N ASN A 217 12.77 1.60 13.78
CA ASN A 217 11.64 2.49 13.48
C ASN A 217 10.68 1.84 12.48
N VAL A 218 9.37 2.03 12.67
CA VAL A 218 8.35 1.42 11.80
C VAL A 218 8.17 2.19 10.49
N SER A 219 8.29 3.53 10.53
CA SER A 219 8.05 4.40 9.37
C SER A 219 9.23 4.47 8.41
N TYR A 220 10.46 4.44 8.94
CA TYR A 220 11.70 4.47 8.17
C TYR A 220 12.76 3.66 8.91
N SER A 221 12.74 2.37 8.67
CA SER A 221 13.67 1.44 9.31
C SER A 221 15.08 1.58 8.72
N THR A 222 16.09 1.64 9.60
CA THR A 222 17.50 1.68 9.21
C THR A 222 18.26 0.44 9.71
N ARG A 223 17.71 -0.26 10.72
CA ARG A 223 18.30 -1.45 11.33
C ARG A 223 17.22 -2.41 11.78
N GLY A 224 17.54 -3.69 11.76
CA GLY A 224 16.70 -4.75 12.30
C GLY A 224 15.95 -5.54 11.24
N TYR A 225 15.08 -6.40 11.70
CA TYR A 225 14.35 -7.36 10.88
C TYR A 225 12.86 -7.33 11.22
N TYR A 226 12.07 -7.63 10.23
CA TYR A 226 10.64 -7.90 10.36
C TYR A 226 10.35 -9.20 9.63
N ALA A 227 9.63 -10.11 10.27
CA ALA A 227 9.16 -11.34 9.65
C ALA A 227 7.73 -11.61 10.11
N LYS A 228 6.79 -11.73 9.18
CA LYS A 228 5.40 -12.06 9.47
C LYS A 228 4.95 -13.25 8.65
N LEU A 229 4.48 -14.29 9.36
CA LEU A 229 3.74 -15.41 8.80
C LEU A 229 2.27 -15.23 9.17
N ARG A 230 1.37 -15.38 8.21
CA ARG A 230 -0.07 -15.46 8.42
C ARG A 230 -0.63 -16.64 7.67
N LEU A 231 -1.39 -17.47 8.36
CA LEU A 231 -2.14 -18.59 7.80
C LEU A 231 -3.61 -18.39 8.15
N ALA A 232 -4.49 -18.33 7.14
CA ALA A 232 -5.90 -18.06 7.37
C ALA A 232 -6.77 -18.96 6.49
N TYR A 233 -7.65 -19.72 7.13
CA TYR A 233 -8.60 -20.63 6.49
C TYR A 233 -9.95 -19.94 6.30
N ALA A 234 -10.55 -20.14 5.14
CA ALA A 234 -11.92 -19.72 4.82
C ALA A 234 -12.82 -20.97 4.72
N PRO A 235 -13.73 -21.19 5.67
CA PRO A 235 -14.78 -22.18 5.53
C PRO A 235 -15.81 -21.73 4.51
N LYS A 236 -16.41 -22.69 3.81
CA LYS A 236 -17.54 -22.43 2.91
C LYS A 236 -18.80 -22.18 3.73
N LEU A 237 -19.31 -20.94 3.72
CA LEU A 237 -20.41 -20.54 4.59
C LEU A 237 -21.67 -20.12 3.85
N TRP A 238 -21.58 -19.51 2.65
CA TRP A 238 -22.75 -18.90 2.00
C TRP A 238 -23.13 -19.60 0.69
N THR A 239 -22.26 -19.56 -0.34
CA THR A 239 -22.55 -20.12 -1.66
C THR A 239 -21.57 -21.20 -2.08
N ARG A 240 -21.86 -21.88 -3.21
CA ARG A 240 -20.96 -22.91 -3.76
C ARG A 240 -19.66 -22.33 -4.33
N GLU A 241 -19.69 -21.06 -4.75
CA GLU A 241 -18.59 -20.35 -5.36
C GLU A 241 -17.73 -19.56 -4.37
N ASP A 242 -18.16 -19.50 -3.09
CA ASP A 242 -17.36 -18.83 -2.06
C ASP A 242 -16.02 -19.53 -1.85
N PHE A 243 -15.04 -18.73 -1.42
CA PHE A 243 -13.73 -19.25 -1.12
C PHE A 243 -13.79 -20.36 -0.06
N ASN A 244 -13.28 -21.53 -0.42
CA ASN A 244 -13.08 -22.66 0.48
C ASN A 244 -11.62 -23.10 0.40
N GLY A 245 -10.79 -22.58 1.28
CA GLY A 245 -9.37 -22.81 1.20
C GLY A 245 -8.57 -22.03 2.23
N THR A 246 -7.29 -21.94 1.98
CA THR A 246 -6.33 -21.32 2.90
C THR A 246 -5.51 -20.27 2.18
N ASN A 247 -5.29 -19.15 2.81
CA ASN A 247 -4.34 -18.10 2.44
C ASN A 247 -3.10 -18.23 3.32
N LEU A 248 -1.94 -18.31 2.69
CA LEU A 248 -0.63 -18.22 3.31
C LEU A 248 0.05 -16.94 2.85
N ASP A 249 0.46 -16.09 3.78
CA ASP A 249 1.19 -14.85 3.53
C ASP A 249 2.48 -14.85 4.37
N LEU A 250 3.63 -14.67 3.70
CA LEU A 250 4.94 -14.46 4.29
C LEU A 250 5.47 -13.11 3.84
N ASP A 251 5.95 -12.29 4.78
CA ASP A 251 6.63 -11.01 4.53
C ASP A 251 7.88 -10.96 5.39
N PHE A 252 9.03 -10.94 4.77
CA PHE A 252 10.32 -10.78 5.42
C PHE A 252 10.95 -9.46 4.99
N ARG A 253 11.48 -8.69 5.96
CA ARG A 253 12.19 -7.44 5.72
C ARG A 253 13.46 -7.41 6.55
N GLY A 254 14.55 -6.93 5.94
CA GLY A 254 15.84 -6.75 6.62
C GLY A 254 16.40 -5.37 6.34
N PHE A 255 16.92 -4.72 7.36
CA PHE A 255 17.51 -3.38 7.27
C PHE A 255 18.92 -3.41 7.83
N ILE A 256 19.88 -3.12 6.96
CA ILE A 256 21.32 -3.24 7.24
C ILE A 256 21.94 -1.84 7.10
N PRO A 257 22.38 -1.22 8.19
CA PRO A 257 23.10 0.04 8.12
C PRO A 257 24.49 -0.19 7.51
N LEU A 258 24.71 0.27 6.27
CA LEU A 258 26.01 0.23 5.62
C LEU A 258 26.90 1.41 6.05
N HIS A 259 26.26 2.53 6.36
CA HIS A 259 26.89 3.75 6.85
C HIS A 259 25.84 4.53 7.68
N GLN A 260 26.28 5.57 8.42
CA GLN A 260 25.37 6.42 9.22
C GLN A 260 24.20 7.02 8.40
N LYS A 261 24.40 7.24 7.09
CA LYS A 261 23.42 7.84 6.18
C LYS A 261 22.92 6.86 5.10
N VAL A 262 23.44 5.62 5.08
CA VAL A 262 23.16 4.64 4.01
C VAL A 262 22.63 3.36 4.61
N THR A 263 21.44 2.95 4.17
CA THR A 263 20.79 1.70 4.58
C THR A 263 20.52 0.83 3.36
N LEU A 264 20.88 -0.45 3.45
CA LEU A 264 20.40 -1.48 2.54
C LEU A 264 19.13 -2.07 3.14
N ALA A 265 18.01 -1.90 2.47
CA ALA A 265 16.73 -2.47 2.83
C ALA A 265 16.38 -3.61 1.87
N LEU A 266 15.98 -4.74 2.43
CA LEU A 266 15.64 -5.96 1.69
C LEU A 266 14.21 -6.38 2.05
N GLN A 267 13.46 -6.85 1.07
CA GLN A 267 12.14 -7.47 1.31
C GLN A 267 11.94 -8.69 0.43
N GLY A 268 11.35 -9.73 1.01
CA GLY A 268 10.85 -10.90 0.30
C GLY A 268 9.41 -11.18 0.71
N ILE A 269 8.55 -11.41 -0.28
CA ILE A 269 7.13 -11.73 -0.06
C ILE A 269 6.80 -13.03 -0.78
N PHE A 270 6.12 -13.94 -0.06
CA PHE A 270 5.46 -15.09 -0.65
C PHE A 270 4.00 -15.10 -0.22
N ARG A 271 3.09 -15.20 -1.18
CA ARG A 271 1.65 -15.30 -0.93
C ARG A 271 1.08 -16.43 -1.75
N SER A 272 0.31 -17.29 -1.10
CA SER A 272 -0.31 -18.45 -1.75
C SER A 272 -1.78 -18.55 -1.35
N THR A 273 -2.61 -18.93 -2.32
CA THR A 273 -4.01 -19.26 -2.11
C THR A 273 -4.23 -20.67 -2.61
N PHE A 274 -4.65 -21.57 -1.74
CA PHE A 274 -4.91 -22.97 -2.10
C PHE A 274 -6.19 -23.47 -1.45
N GLY A 275 -6.87 -24.40 -2.09
CA GLY A 275 -8.14 -24.93 -1.60
C GLY A 275 -8.96 -25.61 -2.68
N LYS A 276 -10.19 -25.99 -2.30
CA LYS A 276 -11.13 -26.68 -3.20
C LYS A 276 -11.80 -25.70 -4.17
N THR A 277 -12.12 -24.50 -3.69
CA THR A 277 -12.77 -23.46 -4.48
C THR A 277 -11.98 -22.16 -4.26
N ILE A 278 -11.35 -21.65 -5.32
CA ILE A 278 -10.57 -20.41 -5.28
C ILE A 278 -11.23 -19.41 -6.24
N PRO A 279 -12.03 -18.48 -5.72
CA PRO A 279 -12.62 -17.41 -6.52
C PRO A 279 -11.56 -16.46 -7.07
N PHE A 280 -11.89 -15.81 -8.19
CA PHE A 280 -11.05 -14.84 -8.87
C PHE A 280 -10.53 -13.74 -7.93
N TYR A 281 -11.34 -13.21 -7.04
CA TYR A 281 -10.98 -12.15 -6.11
C TYR A 281 -9.92 -12.54 -5.06
N ASN A 282 -9.57 -13.83 -4.96
CA ASN A 282 -8.48 -14.33 -4.11
C ASN A 282 -7.16 -14.57 -4.87
N TYR A 283 -7.12 -14.34 -6.18
CA TYR A 283 -5.88 -14.45 -6.93
C TYR A 283 -4.90 -13.37 -6.50
N ARG A 284 -3.63 -13.72 -6.43
CA ARG A 284 -2.54 -12.85 -6.00
C ARG A 284 -2.09 -11.97 -7.15
N GLU A 285 -1.87 -10.69 -6.89
CA GLU A 285 -1.57 -9.67 -7.88
C GLU A 285 -0.11 -9.25 -7.79
N LEU A 286 0.56 -9.14 -8.95
CA LEU A 286 1.89 -8.57 -9.09
C LEU A 286 1.78 -7.13 -9.58
N GLY A 287 2.62 -6.24 -9.00
CA GLY A 287 2.70 -4.81 -9.34
C GLY A 287 2.27 -3.90 -8.20
N GLY A 288 2.20 -2.62 -8.51
CA GLY A 288 1.81 -1.56 -7.58
C GLY A 288 2.98 -0.76 -7.03
N ASP A 289 2.70 0.13 -6.09
CA ASP A 289 3.66 1.11 -5.57
C ASP A 289 4.56 0.58 -4.45
N MET A 290 4.21 -0.56 -3.84
CA MET A 290 4.95 -1.12 -2.69
C MET A 290 5.94 -2.21 -3.11
N MET A 291 5.59 -3.06 -4.08
CA MET A 291 6.38 -4.18 -4.53
C MET A 291 6.22 -4.34 -6.05
N MET A 292 7.31 -4.67 -6.75
CA MET A 292 7.33 -4.79 -8.21
C MET A 292 6.87 -3.49 -8.91
N ARG A 293 7.39 -2.36 -8.45
CA ARG A 293 7.13 -1.04 -9.04
C ARG A 293 7.50 -1.03 -10.52
N GLY A 294 6.71 -0.34 -11.35
CA GLY A 294 6.81 -0.34 -12.81
C GLY A 294 5.72 -1.16 -13.48
N TYR A 295 5.11 -2.10 -12.77
CA TYR A 295 3.95 -2.84 -13.25
C TYR A 295 2.66 -2.26 -12.69
N TYR A 296 1.62 -2.25 -13.53
CA TYR A 296 0.25 -2.02 -13.07
C TYR A 296 -0.13 -3.09 -12.03
N LEU A 297 -0.78 -2.71 -10.92
CA LEU A 297 -1.23 -3.68 -9.91
C LEU A 297 -2.22 -4.66 -10.53
N GLY A 298 -1.88 -5.95 -10.52
CA GLY A 298 -2.65 -6.99 -11.18
C GLY A 298 -2.39 -7.14 -12.68
N ARG A 299 -1.27 -6.55 -13.22
CA ARG A 299 -0.82 -6.84 -14.59
C ARG A 299 -0.63 -8.34 -14.81
N TYR A 300 -0.11 -9.01 -13.80
CA TYR A 300 -0.05 -10.46 -13.69
C TYR A 300 -0.71 -10.90 -12.42
N ARG A 301 -1.51 -11.94 -12.48
CA ARG A 301 -2.19 -12.51 -11.32
C ARG A 301 -2.36 -14.01 -11.43
N ASP A 302 -2.19 -14.71 -10.31
CA ASP A 302 -2.38 -16.15 -10.20
C ASP A 302 -2.61 -16.56 -8.73
N LYS A 303 -2.73 -17.86 -8.46
CA LYS A 303 -2.96 -18.40 -7.11
C LYS A 303 -1.78 -18.15 -6.17
N ASN A 304 -0.55 -18.06 -6.69
CA ASN A 304 0.67 -17.81 -5.93
C ASN A 304 1.40 -16.57 -6.44
N TYR A 305 2.10 -15.89 -5.53
CA TYR A 305 2.93 -14.73 -5.79
C TYR A 305 4.22 -14.82 -4.99
N LEU A 306 5.35 -14.67 -5.65
CA LEU A 306 6.67 -14.58 -5.05
C LEU A 306 7.38 -13.36 -5.61
N ALA A 307 7.89 -12.52 -4.73
CA ALA A 307 8.70 -11.37 -5.13
C ALA A 307 9.74 -11.02 -4.07
N SER A 308 10.84 -10.46 -4.53
CA SER A 308 11.87 -9.86 -3.68
C SER A 308 12.31 -8.52 -4.24
N GLN A 309 12.71 -7.62 -3.35
CA GLN A 309 13.27 -6.33 -3.71
C GLN A 309 14.38 -5.90 -2.75
N ALA A 310 15.29 -5.08 -3.26
CA ALA A 310 16.33 -4.42 -2.50
C ALA A 310 16.29 -2.92 -2.78
N GLU A 311 16.49 -2.12 -1.74
CA GLU A 311 16.62 -0.66 -1.83
C GLU A 311 17.93 -0.22 -1.18
N LEU A 312 18.72 0.58 -1.89
CA LEU A 312 19.81 1.33 -1.31
C LEU A 312 19.32 2.74 -1.00
N ARG A 313 19.15 3.04 0.28
CA ARG A 313 18.60 4.30 0.80
C ARG A 313 19.73 5.19 1.26
N TYR A 314 19.86 6.40 0.69
CA TYR A 314 20.83 7.40 1.11
C TYR A 314 20.15 8.67 1.60
N ARG A 315 20.13 8.89 2.93
CA ARG A 315 19.57 10.09 3.57
C ARG A 315 20.70 11.10 3.79
N PHE A 316 20.97 11.90 2.77
CA PHE A 316 22.08 12.85 2.78
C PHE A 316 21.81 14.08 3.66
N HIS A 317 20.54 14.41 3.90
CA HIS A 317 20.07 15.50 4.75
C HIS A 317 18.95 15.00 5.67
N PRO A 318 18.75 15.56 6.88
CA PRO A 318 17.65 15.12 7.77
C PRO A 318 16.28 15.07 7.08
N ARG A 319 16.02 15.96 6.13
CA ARG A 319 14.74 16.04 5.39
C ARG A 319 14.78 15.44 3.99
N PHE A 320 15.94 15.09 3.45
CA PHE A 320 16.05 14.64 2.07
C PHE A 320 16.87 13.36 1.95
N GLY A 321 16.41 12.50 1.08
CA GLY A 321 17.09 11.26 0.71
C GLY A 321 16.83 10.88 -0.74
N ILE A 322 17.66 9.98 -1.23
CA ILE A 322 17.49 9.31 -2.51
C ILE A 322 17.52 7.81 -2.31
N VAL A 323 16.86 7.09 -3.22
CA VAL A 323 16.78 5.64 -3.19
C VAL A 323 17.01 5.09 -4.59
N GLY A 324 17.84 4.06 -4.70
CA GLY A 324 17.90 3.18 -5.85
C GLY A 324 17.34 1.83 -5.46
N PHE A 325 16.55 1.19 -6.32
CA PHE A 325 15.94 -0.09 -6.02
C PHE A 325 15.88 -1.03 -7.21
N SER A 326 15.89 -2.32 -6.90
CA SER A 326 15.63 -3.38 -7.87
C SER A 326 14.86 -4.52 -7.21
N GLY A 327 14.14 -5.29 -8.01
CA GLY A 327 13.38 -6.44 -7.56
C GLY A 327 13.10 -7.42 -8.68
N ILE A 328 12.61 -8.57 -8.29
CA ILE A 328 12.21 -9.65 -9.18
C ILE A 328 10.97 -10.34 -8.61
N GLY A 329 10.05 -10.74 -9.45
CA GLY A 329 8.83 -11.40 -9.00
C GLY A 329 8.13 -12.22 -10.07
N SER A 330 7.21 -13.06 -9.62
CA SER A 330 6.38 -13.92 -10.47
C SER A 330 5.05 -14.19 -9.81
N THR A 331 4.04 -14.42 -10.61
CA THR A 331 2.82 -15.14 -10.20
C THR A 331 2.79 -16.51 -10.89
N PHE A 332 2.24 -17.52 -10.22
CA PHE A 332 2.26 -18.89 -10.76
C PHE A 332 1.20 -19.78 -10.13
N SER A 333 0.87 -20.86 -10.86
CA SER A 333 0.07 -21.98 -10.38
C SER A 333 0.52 -23.26 -11.06
N LYS A 334 -0.15 -24.37 -10.78
CA LYS A 334 0.11 -25.62 -11.50
C LYS A 334 -0.39 -25.60 -12.93
N GLU A 335 -1.41 -24.76 -13.19
CA GLU A 335 -2.08 -24.65 -14.48
C GLU A 335 -1.38 -23.67 -15.41
N ASN A 336 -0.60 -22.73 -14.88
CA ASN A 336 0.04 -21.67 -15.65
C ASN A 336 1.57 -21.73 -15.53
N SER A 337 2.26 -21.43 -16.61
CA SER A 337 3.71 -21.29 -16.62
C SER A 337 4.17 -20.15 -15.72
N SER A 338 5.31 -20.31 -15.07
CA SER A 338 5.95 -19.29 -14.25
C SER A 338 7.06 -18.59 -15.04
N ARG A 339 7.13 -17.27 -14.91
CA ARG A 339 8.19 -16.45 -15.48
C ARG A 339 8.53 -15.34 -14.48
N TYR A 340 9.81 -15.17 -14.21
CA TYR A 340 10.26 -14.09 -13.35
C TYR A 340 10.47 -12.81 -14.15
N VAL A 341 9.97 -11.70 -13.62
CA VAL A 341 10.07 -10.39 -14.27
C VAL A 341 10.81 -9.40 -13.37
N PRO A 342 11.69 -8.53 -13.95
CA PRO A 342 12.46 -7.56 -13.19
C PRO A 342 11.66 -6.29 -12.91
N SER A 343 11.98 -5.61 -11.82
CA SER A 343 11.56 -4.25 -11.48
C SER A 343 12.77 -3.47 -11.01
N TYR A 344 12.99 -2.25 -11.49
CA TYR A 344 14.10 -1.40 -11.05
C TYR A 344 13.78 0.07 -11.25
N GLY A 345 14.43 0.90 -10.45
CA GLY A 345 14.21 2.34 -10.52
C GLY A 345 14.91 3.12 -9.42
N GLY A 346 14.50 4.34 -9.26
CA GLY A 346 14.99 5.24 -8.23
C GLY A 346 13.96 6.25 -7.80
N GLY A 347 14.25 6.95 -6.71
CA GLY A 347 13.30 7.92 -6.19
C GLY A 347 13.90 8.90 -5.19
N LEU A 348 13.08 9.89 -4.88
CA LEU A 348 13.38 10.94 -3.90
C LEU A 348 12.53 10.72 -2.64
N ARG A 349 13.07 11.17 -1.51
CA ARG A 349 12.39 11.17 -0.21
C ARG A 349 12.40 12.56 0.38
N TYR A 350 11.24 13.01 0.86
CA TYR A 350 11.11 14.20 1.65
C TYR A 350 10.49 13.85 3.01
N PHE A 351 11.26 14.00 4.09
CA PHE A 351 10.83 13.72 5.47
C PHE A 351 10.14 14.95 6.04
N PHE A 352 8.81 14.94 6.04
CA PHE A 352 8.01 16.05 6.58
C PHE A 352 7.91 15.99 8.10
N SER A 353 7.96 14.79 8.72
CA SER A 353 8.06 14.61 10.17
C SER A 353 9.39 13.96 10.52
N LEU A 354 10.26 14.70 11.22
CA LEU A 354 11.54 14.16 11.71
C LEU A 354 11.37 13.31 12.97
N GLU A 355 10.35 13.58 13.77
CA GLU A 355 10.03 12.83 14.98
C GLU A 355 9.60 11.41 14.66
N HIS A 356 8.65 11.25 13.72
CA HIS A 356 8.11 9.95 13.33
C HIS A 356 8.82 9.37 12.10
N ASN A 357 9.81 10.05 11.53
CA ASN A 357 10.47 9.72 10.27
C ASN A 357 9.49 9.47 9.11
N SER A 358 8.38 10.23 9.09
CA SER A 358 7.37 10.11 8.03
C SER A 358 7.83 10.83 6.77
N SER A 359 7.70 10.18 5.63
CA SER A 359 8.19 10.70 4.36
C SER A 359 7.11 10.76 3.28
N ILE A 360 7.34 11.64 2.31
CA ILE A 360 6.73 11.60 0.98
C ILE A 360 7.74 10.95 0.05
N ARG A 361 7.29 10.00 -0.71
CA ARG A 361 8.05 9.19 -1.65
C ARG A 361 7.68 9.57 -3.09
N PHE A 362 8.70 9.82 -3.91
CA PHE A 362 8.59 10.01 -5.36
C PHE A 362 9.46 8.96 -6.02
N ASP A 363 8.84 7.97 -6.66
CA ASP A 363 9.56 6.90 -7.34
C ASP A 363 9.24 6.88 -8.83
N TYR A 364 10.26 6.61 -9.64
CA TYR A 364 10.10 6.23 -11.04
C TYR A 364 10.74 4.88 -11.27
N SER A 365 10.06 4.01 -11.99
CA SER A 365 10.48 2.62 -12.14
C SER A 365 10.16 2.05 -13.50
N TYR A 366 10.93 1.05 -13.86
CA TYR A 366 10.79 0.25 -15.06
C TYR A 366 10.55 -1.22 -14.70
N GLY A 367 9.72 -1.87 -15.50
CA GLY A 367 9.56 -3.31 -15.56
C GLY A 367 10.15 -3.87 -16.85
N GLU A 368 9.67 -5.03 -17.25
CA GLU A 368 10.08 -5.70 -18.48
C GLU A 368 9.58 -4.98 -19.74
N GLN A 369 10.19 -5.34 -20.85
CA GLN A 369 9.71 -5.04 -22.19
C GLN A 369 9.46 -6.37 -22.90
N ARG A 370 8.20 -6.67 -23.21
CA ARG A 370 7.85 -7.83 -24.05
C ARG A 370 7.96 -7.45 -25.52
N ALA A 371 8.24 -8.45 -26.38
CA ALA A 371 8.20 -8.27 -27.82
C ALA A 371 6.80 -7.81 -28.24
N GLY A 372 6.71 -6.74 -29.02
CA GLY A 372 5.44 -6.14 -29.44
C GLY A 372 4.73 -5.23 -28.42
N GLU A 373 5.24 -5.11 -27.19
CA GLU A 373 4.71 -4.20 -26.15
C GLU A 373 5.70 -3.09 -25.81
N LYS A 374 5.16 -1.95 -25.34
CA LYS A 374 5.98 -0.92 -24.73
C LYS A 374 6.52 -1.42 -23.39
N ARG A 375 7.73 -0.94 -23.01
CA ARG A 375 8.29 -1.22 -21.69
C ARG A 375 7.32 -0.82 -20.58
N GLN A 376 7.14 -1.70 -19.61
CA GLN A 376 6.40 -1.38 -18.39
C GLN A 376 7.17 -0.29 -17.62
N SER A 377 6.46 0.75 -17.18
CA SER A 377 7.06 1.82 -16.37
C SER A 377 5.99 2.45 -15.49
N GLY A 378 6.38 3.01 -14.35
CA GLY A 378 5.46 3.66 -13.42
C GLY A 378 6.11 4.81 -12.68
N PHE A 379 5.33 5.87 -12.47
CA PHE A 379 5.61 6.94 -11.53
C PHE A 379 4.70 6.78 -10.33
N TYR A 380 5.24 6.98 -9.13
CA TYR A 380 4.52 6.84 -7.87
C TYR A 380 4.80 8.02 -6.96
N LEU A 381 3.74 8.55 -6.40
CA LEU A 381 3.77 9.54 -5.33
C LEU A 381 2.98 8.97 -4.16
N SER A 382 3.62 8.74 -3.04
CA SER A 382 3.00 8.09 -1.88
C SER A 382 3.49 8.68 -0.57
N LEU A 383 2.64 8.59 0.45
CA LEU A 383 3.03 8.80 1.84
C LEU A 383 3.65 7.50 2.37
N SER A 384 4.74 7.57 3.10
CA SER A 384 5.54 6.46 3.65
C SER A 384 6.48 5.76 2.66
N GLU A 385 7.37 4.93 3.21
CA GLU A 385 8.26 4.06 2.44
C GLU A 385 7.51 2.87 1.84
N ALA A 386 8.13 2.18 0.88
CA ALA A 386 7.55 1.00 0.25
C ALA A 386 7.47 -0.19 1.22
N PHE A 387 8.41 -0.28 2.21
CA PHE A 387 8.44 -1.34 3.23
C PHE A 387 9.32 -0.96 4.41
#